data_91783caf8d7942597642d627b87433b1
#
_entry.id   91783caf8d7942597642d627b87433b1
#
_cell.length_a   1.000
_cell.length_b   1.000
_cell.length_c   1.000
_cell.angle_alpha   90.00
_cell.angle_beta   90.00
_cell.angle_gamma   90.00
#
_symmetry.space_group_name_H-M   'P 1'
#
loop_
_entity.id
_entity.type
_entity.pdbx_description
1 polymer ?
#
loop_
_entity_poly.entity_id
_entity_poly.type
_entity_poly.pdbx_seq_one_letter_code
_entity_poly.pdbx_strand_id
1 'polypeptide(L)'
;MPAERLRVALVAGTLAQGGAEKQLVYMVRALVAADVDVRVYCLAEGEHYAAAVRSLVGGPVWIGRRAAPPVRLLALIRELQRFRPHVVQAGHFYVNLYVWAAAKVCGALSIGSIRGDGTIDVRGAGLWGRWLVRAPRMLIVNSHSARRYAVHQGVDPAAIRVIAGVLDASAVSPPGKTRPADGPAASIVAVSVASLIEAKRLDRFLGALAKARRSLPTLRGVIAGEGPERGRLEAMASTLGLGADGVCFAGHCADVPSLLASADLLVLTSDHEGCPNVLLEAMAAGLPVVTTPAGDAAMLVTDGATGFVVDFNDEDALAERIVRLARSPGLRACLGAAGRERALRDFRADALADRLLAAYRAGATRMGGTGRVAMLSQLALTGLEDHVDAEFGPR
;
A
#
# COMPACT_ATOMS: atom_id res chain seq x y z
N MET A 1 -33.49 23.00 -3.64
CA MET A 1 -32.40 22.97 -2.65
C MET A 1 -31.24 22.30 -3.31
N PRO A 2 -30.01 22.83 -3.29
CA PRO A 2 -28.86 22.07 -3.77
C PRO A 2 -28.77 20.75 -3.00
N ALA A 3 -28.52 19.63 -3.70
CA ALA A 3 -28.38 18.34 -3.06
C ALA A 3 -27.25 18.42 -2.02
N GLU A 4 -27.48 17.88 -0.83
CA GLU A 4 -26.49 17.88 0.23
C GLU A 4 -25.29 17.03 -0.24
N ARG A 5 -24.07 17.62 -0.26
CA ARG A 5 -22.84 16.89 -0.63
C ARG A 5 -22.51 15.82 0.40
N LEU A 6 -22.01 14.69 -0.07
CA LEU A 6 -21.45 13.66 0.81
C LEU A 6 -20.22 14.23 1.54
N ARG A 7 -20.18 14.09 2.88
CA ARG A 7 -19.05 14.51 3.70
C ARG A 7 -18.32 13.30 4.27
N VAL A 8 -17.02 13.20 3.97
CA VAL A 8 -16.14 12.11 4.39
C VAL A 8 -14.99 12.65 5.24
N ALA A 9 -14.82 12.10 6.42
CA ALA A 9 -13.69 12.37 7.30
C ALA A 9 -12.70 11.20 7.20
N LEU A 10 -11.48 11.46 6.72
CA LEU A 10 -10.38 10.50 6.71
C LEU A 10 -9.46 10.76 7.91
N VAL A 11 -9.20 9.74 8.72
CA VAL A 11 -8.36 9.84 9.91
C VAL A 11 -7.05 9.12 9.68
N ALA A 12 -5.96 9.86 9.60
CA ALA A 12 -4.60 9.36 9.45
C ALA A 12 -3.83 9.44 10.78
N GLY A 13 -2.98 8.47 11.03
CA GLY A 13 -2.03 8.56 12.15
C GLY A 13 -0.78 9.34 11.79
N THR A 14 -0.39 9.28 10.52
CA THR A 14 0.80 9.92 9.94
C THR A 14 0.54 10.25 8.46
N LEU A 15 1.28 11.20 7.93
CA LEU A 15 1.40 11.52 6.50
C LEU A 15 2.87 11.46 6.06
N ALA A 16 3.67 10.64 6.73
CA ALA A 16 5.05 10.37 6.37
C ALA A 16 5.16 9.72 4.99
N GLN A 17 6.37 9.55 4.48
CA GLN A 17 6.58 8.85 3.22
C GLN A 17 6.37 7.34 3.41
N GLY A 18 5.24 6.83 2.96
CA GLY A 18 4.87 5.42 3.03
C GLY A 18 3.80 5.06 2.02
N GLY A 19 3.65 3.75 1.78
CA GLY A 19 2.68 3.25 0.80
C GLY A 19 1.23 3.47 1.24
N ALA A 20 0.93 3.36 2.54
CA ALA A 20 -0.41 3.59 3.06
C ALA A 20 -0.83 5.07 2.96
N GLU A 21 0.10 5.97 3.25
CA GLU A 21 -0.10 7.41 3.16
C GLU A 21 -0.24 7.88 1.72
N LYS A 22 0.54 7.29 0.79
CA LYS A 22 0.38 7.53 -0.65
C LYS A 22 -1.02 7.13 -1.13
N GLN A 23 -1.50 5.96 -0.71
CA GLN A 23 -2.85 5.50 -1.03
C GLN A 23 -3.94 6.40 -0.40
N LEU A 24 -3.70 6.96 0.79
CA LEU A 24 -4.61 7.95 1.40
C LEU A 24 -4.74 9.21 0.50
N VAL A 25 -3.63 9.72 -0.04
CA VAL A 25 -3.66 10.87 -0.97
C VAL A 25 -4.47 10.53 -2.22
N TYR A 26 -4.31 9.32 -2.77
CA TYR A 26 -5.14 8.89 -3.91
C TYR A 26 -6.63 8.80 -3.55
N MET A 27 -6.98 8.33 -2.35
CA MET A 27 -8.37 8.34 -1.88
C MET A 27 -8.93 9.77 -1.77
N VAL A 28 -8.16 10.71 -1.20
CA VAL A 28 -8.56 12.13 -1.13
C VAL A 28 -8.81 12.68 -2.52
N ARG A 29 -7.86 12.49 -3.45
CA ARG A 29 -7.98 12.97 -4.83
C ARG A 29 -9.21 12.38 -5.53
N ALA A 30 -9.43 11.07 -5.43
CA ALA A 30 -10.56 10.39 -6.04
C ALA A 30 -11.91 10.88 -5.50
N LEU A 31 -12.04 11.02 -4.19
CA LEU A 31 -13.27 11.51 -3.56
C LEU A 31 -13.55 12.97 -3.90
N VAL A 32 -12.54 13.84 -3.91
CA VAL A 32 -12.70 15.25 -4.33
C VAL A 32 -13.13 15.34 -5.78
N ALA A 33 -12.54 14.54 -6.68
CA ALA A 33 -12.93 14.47 -8.08
C ALA A 33 -14.38 13.97 -8.28
N ALA A 34 -14.91 13.18 -7.32
CA ALA A 34 -16.29 12.71 -7.28
C ALA A 34 -17.25 13.67 -6.54
N ASP A 35 -16.89 14.94 -6.38
CA ASP A 35 -17.69 15.99 -5.69
C ASP A 35 -18.03 15.69 -4.23
N VAL A 36 -17.17 14.94 -3.53
CA VAL A 36 -17.28 14.65 -2.10
C VAL A 36 -16.56 15.73 -1.29
N ASP A 37 -17.20 16.25 -0.23
CA ASP A 37 -16.55 17.12 0.74
C ASP A 37 -15.68 16.28 1.68
N VAL A 38 -14.35 16.38 1.52
CA VAL A 38 -13.38 15.57 2.23
C VAL A 38 -12.60 16.41 3.24
N ARG A 39 -12.49 15.93 4.47
CA ARG A 39 -11.51 16.44 5.44
C ARG A 39 -10.57 15.34 5.91
N VAL A 40 -9.31 15.69 6.04
CA VAL A 40 -8.26 14.80 6.56
C VAL A 40 -7.90 15.25 7.97
N TYR A 41 -8.01 14.34 8.93
CA TYR A 41 -7.58 14.53 10.32
C TYR A 41 -6.32 13.70 10.55
N CYS A 42 -5.25 14.32 11.08
CA CYS A 42 -3.97 13.68 11.25
C CYS A 42 -3.43 13.82 12.68
N LEU A 43 -2.80 12.75 13.20
CA LEU A 43 -2.14 12.82 14.50
C LEU A 43 -0.80 13.55 14.44
N ALA A 44 -0.08 13.48 13.32
CA ALA A 44 1.23 14.11 13.13
C ALA A 44 1.12 15.29 12.16
N GLU A 45 1.94 16.34 12.41
CA GLU A 45 1.95 17.59 11.65
C GLU A 45 3.26 17.69 10.84
N GLY A 46 3.19 18.35 9.67
CA GLY A 46 4.37 18.75 8.90
C GLY A 46 5.06 17.62 8.14
N GLU A 47 4.39 16.49 7.91
CA GLU A 47 4.98 15.32 7.25
C GLU A 47 4.90 15.40 5.71
N HIS A 48 5.58 14.47 5.04
CA HIS A 48 5.82 14.41 3.59
C HIS A 48 4.56 14.69 2.73
N TYR A 49 3.46 13.98 2.98
CA TYR A 49 2.22 14.13 2.20
C TYR A 49 1.29 15.26 2.66
N ALA A 50 1.65 16.02 3.70
CA ALA A 50 0.83 17.13 4.19
C ALA A 50 0.63 18.23 3.12
N ALA A 51 1.65 18.50 2.30
CA ALA A 51 1.56 19.46 1.19
C ALA A 51 0.57 18.99 0.11
N ALA A 52 0.60 17.70 -0.26
CA ALA A 52 -0.33 17.13 -1.24
C ALA A 52 -1.79 17.17 -0.72
N VAL A 53 -2.01 16.87 0.56
CA VAL A 53 -3.35 17.01 1.19
C VAL A 53 -3.79 18.47 1.21
N ARG A 54 -2.86 19.41 1.48
CA ARG A 54 -3.17 20.84 1.50
C ARG A 54 -3.62 21.35 0.14
N SER A 55 -3.00 20.92 -0.94
CA SER A 55 -3.40 21.32 -2.29
C SER A 55 -4.77 20.78 -2.72
N LEU A 56 -5.22 19.67 -2.14
CA LEU A 56 -6.50 19.04 -2.48
C LEU A 56 -7.68 19.55 -1.63
N VAL A 57 -7.49 19.72 -0.30
CA VAL A 57 -8.58 19.97 0.65
C VAL A 57 -8.26 21.07 1.68
N GLY A 58 -7.29 21.93 1.41
CA GLY A 58 -6.90 23.02 2.31
C GLY A 58 -5.96 22.58 3.46
N GLY A 59 -5.69 21.31 3.59
CA GLY A 59 -4.74 20.74 4.55
C GLY A 59 -5.34 19.76 5.54
N PRO A 60 -4.48 18.97 6.22
CA PRO A 60 -4.91 18.12 7.31
C PRO A 60 -5.23 18.96 8.56
N VAL A 61 -6.28 18.59 9.28
CA VAL A 61 -6.58 19.10 10.63
C VAL A 61 -5.77 18.29 11.63
N TRP A 62 -4.88 18.95 12.33
CA TRP A 62 -4.04 18.30 13.33
C TRP A 62 -4.79 18.05 14.64
N ILE A 63 -4.77 16.83 15.13
CA ILE A 63 -5.46 16.39 16.36
C ILE A 63 -4.51 16.00 17.51
N GLY A 64 -3.22 16.28 17.37
CA GLY A 64 -2.23 16.23 18.44
C GLY A 64 -1.65 14.84 18.74
N ARG A 65 -0.51 14.47 18.12
CA ARG A 65 0.17 13.18 18.36
C ARG A 65 0.68 13.01 19.79
N ARG A 66 1.19 14.08 20.39
CA ARG A 66 1.78 14.05 21.74
C ARG A 66 0.76 14.12 22.87
N ALA A 67 -0.50 14.43 22.56
CA ALA A 67 -1.58 14.45 23.54
C ALA A 67 -1.96 13.02 23.99
N ALA A 68 -2.46 12.91 25.21
CA ALA A 68 -2.98 11.62 25.71
C ALA A 68 -4.12 11.10 24.83
N PRO A 69 -4.30 9.78 24.67
CA PRO A 69 -5.33 9.20 23.79
C PRO A 69 -6.75 9.77 24.02
N PRO A 70 -7.24 9.97 25.26
CA PRO A 70 -8.56 10.57 25.46
C PRO A 70 -8.67 12.00 24.97
N VAL A 71 -7.60 12.80 25.11
CA VAL A 71 -7.57 14.20 24.65
C VAL A 71 -7.65 14.26 23.11
N ARG A 72 -6.91 13.38 22.42
CA ARG A 72 -6.99 13.24 20.97
C ARG A 72 -8.38 12.84 20.51
N LEU A 73 -9.01 11.89 21.19
CA LEU A 73 -10.36 11.45 20.86
C LEU A 73 -11.37 12.59 21.03
N LEU A 74 -11.29 13.36 22.12
CA LEU A 74 -12.16 14.52 22.35
C LEU A 74 -11.94 15.61 21.31
N ALA A 75 -10.68 15.88 20.92
CA ALA A 75 -10.37 16.82 19.84
C ALA A 75 -10.98 16.37 18.51
N LEU A 76 -10.82 15.12 18.15
CA LEU A 76 -11.42 14.54 16.95
C LEU A 76 -12.95 14.64 16.98
N ILE A 77 -13.60 14.27 18.08
CA ILE A 77 -15.06 14.36 18.22
C ILE A 77 -15.54 15.79 18.01
N ARG A 78 -14.90 16.79 18.64
CA ARG A 78 -15.26 18.21 18.48
C ARG A 78 -15.17 18.66 17.02
N GLU A 79 -14.09 18.30 16.33
CA GLU A 79 -13.93 18.64 14.92
C GLU A 79 -14.95 17.93 14.03
N LEU A 80 -15.24 16.65 14.28
CA LEU A 80 -16.27 15.91 13.54
C LEU A 80 -17.69 16.45 13.81
N GLN A 81 -18.00 16.90 15.01
CA GLN A 81 -19.27 17.55 15.32
C GLN A 81 -19.47 18.84 14.52
N ARG A 82 -18.40 19.61 14.26
CA ARG A 82 -18.43 20.82 13.41
C ARG A 82 -18.58 20.45 11.93
N PHE A 83 -17.82 19.45 11.47
CA PHE A 83 -17.85 19.02 10.07
C PHE A 83 -19.11 18.23 9.71
N ARG A 84 -19.68 17.51 10.68
CA ARG A 84 -20.89 16.68 10.51
C ARG A 84 -20.75 15.62 9.39
N PRO A 85 -19.70 14.74 9.40
CA PRO A 85 -19.47 13.77 8.35
C PRO A 85 -20.58 12.72 8.29
N HIS A 86 -20.79 12.14 7.11
CA HIS A 86 -21.60 10.93 6.90
C HIS A 86 -20.76 9.66 7.12
N VAL A 87 -19.47 9.75 6.78
CA VAL A 87 -18.50 8.65 6.91
C VAL A 87 -17.27 9.13 7.67
N VAL A 88 -16.77 8.32 8.60
CA VAL A 88 -15.46 8.48 9.24
C VAL A 88 -14.64 7.22 8.92
N GLN A 89 -13.57 7.37 8.15
CA GLN A 89 -12.73 6.27 7.67
C GLN A 89 -11.31 6.35 8.21
N ALA A 90 -10.77 5.21 8.64
CA ALA A 90 -9.39 5.07 9.07
C ALA A 90 -8.43 4.95 7.89
N GLY A 91 -7.32 5.68 7.91
CA GLY A 91 -6.19 5.51 7.00
C GLY A 91 -5.24 4.38 7.44
N HIS A 92 -5.20 4.08 8.75
CA HIS A 92 -4.32 3.09 9.35
C HIS A 92 -5.05 2.26 10.40
N PHE A 93 -4.58 1.05 10.67
CA PHE A 93 -5.19 0.16 11.67
C PHE A 93 -5.26 0.78 13.07
N TYR A 94 -4.18 1.38 13.54
CA TYR A 94 -4.08 1.90 14.91
C TYR A 94 -4.98 3.12 15.20
N VAL A 95 -5.60 3.73 14.17
CA VAL A 95 -6.62 4.77 14.37
C VAL A 95 -8.05 4.22 14.36
N ASN A 96 -8.27 2.92 14.18
CA ASN A 96 -9.60 2.29 14.16
C ASN A 96 -10.41 2.60 15.42
N LEU A 97 -9.76 2.64 16.60
CA LEU A 97 -10.43 3.01 17.85
C LEU A 97 -11.02 4.43 17.81
N TYR A 98 -10.20 5.39 17.33
CA TYR A 98 -10.64 6.78 17.22
C TYR A 98 -11.80 6.92 16.25
N VAL A 99 -11.72 6.25 15.10
CA VAL A 99 -12.76 6.25 14.06
C VAL A 99 -14.06 5.66 14.59
N TRP A 100 -14.00 4.48 15.22
CA TRP A 100 -15.17 3.83 15.81
C TRP A 100 -15.85 4.69 16.87
N ALA A 101 -15.10 5.17 17.87
CA ALA A 101 -15.65 5.92 18.98
C ALA A 101 -16.21 7.27 18.52
N ALA A 102 -15.47 8.02 17.71
CA ALA A 102 -15.90 9.33 17.23
C ALA A 102 -17.10 9.24 16.27
N ALA A 103 -17.11 8.26 15.35
CA ALA A 103 -18.24 8.06 14.45
C ALA A 103 -19.52 7.69 15.21
N LYS A 104 -19.41 6.85 16.27
CA LYS A 104 -20.56 6.51 17.12
C LYS A 104 -21.18 7.73 17.79
N VAL A 105 -20.34 8.64 18.32
CA VAL A 105 -20.81 9.89 18.93
C VAL A 105 -21.45 10.83 17.90
N CYS A 106 -20.91 10.88 16.67
CA CYS A 106 -21.38 11.78 15.62
C CYS A 106 -22.54 11.22 14.77
N GLY A 107 -22.95 9.96 14.99
CA GLY A 107 -23.97 9.29 14.18
C GLY A 107 -23.53 9.06 12.73
N ALA A 108 -22.22 8.85 12.50
CA ALA A 108 -21.62 8.59 11.19
C ALA A 108 -21.29 7.11 10.99
N LEU A 109 -21.14 6.69 9.73
CA LEU A 109 -20.63 5.36 9.39
C LEU A 109 -19.15 5.28 9.77
N SER A 110 -18.78 4.30 10.62
CA SER A 110 -17.38 4.02 10.95
C SER A 110 -16.79 2.97 10.01
N ILE A 111 -15.68 3.30 9.36
CA ILE A 111 -14.94 2.39 8.49
C ILE A 111 -13.51 2.24 9.02
N GLY A 112 -13.17 1.03 9.46
CA GLY A 112 -11.82 0.67 9.87
C GLY A 112 -10.94 0.31 8.67
N SER A 113 -9.64 0.16 8.93
CA SER A 113 -8.65 -0.17 7.91
C SER A 113 -7.66 -1.22 8.40
N ILE A 114 -7.23 -2.11 7.46
CA ILE A 114 -6.04 -2.95 7.59
C ILE A 114 -5.23 -2.75 6.30
N ARG A 115 -3.95 -2.37 6.43
CA ARG A 115 -3.08 -2.00 5.29
C ARG A 115 -1.91 -2.96 5.07
N GLY A 116 -1.69 -3.89 5.98
CA GLY A 116 -0.81 -5.06 5.84
C GLY A 116 -1.64 -6.33 5.61
N ASP A 117 -1.08 -7.48 5.98
CA ASP A 117 -1.81 -8.75 6.06
C ASP A 117 -2.69 -8.86 7.32
N GLY A 118 -2.61 -7.90 8.22
CA GLY A 118 -3.31 -7.83 9.49
C GLY A 118 -2.58 -8.52 10.65
N THR A 119 -1.63 -9.40 10.37
CA THR A 119 -0.96 -10.20 11.40
C THR A 119 -0.14 -9.33 12.35
N ILE A 120 0.71 -8.47 11.79
CA ILE A 120 1.59 -7.58 12.57
C ILE A 120 0.75 -6.54 13.31
N ASP A 121 -0.21 -5.90 12.62
CA ASP A 121 -1.06 -4.85 13.18
C ASP A 121 -1.85 -5.34 14.40
N VAL A 122 -2.52 -6.49 14.25
CA VAL A 122 -3.41 -7.02 15.29
C VAL A 122 -2.63 -7.62 16.45
N ARG A 123 -1.52 -8.34 16.18
CA ARG A 123 -0.65 -8.87 17.23
C ARG A 123 0.01 -7.76 18.03
N GLY A 124 0.48 -6.69 17.36
CA GLY A 124 1.07 -5.52 18.00
C GLY A 124 0.12 -4.78 18.94
N ALA A 125 -1.21 -4.87 18.71
CA ALA A 125 -2.24 -4.32 19.58
C ALA A 125 -2.65 -5.25 20.75
N GLY A 126 -2.01 -6.41 20.91
CA GLY A 126 -2.25 -7.35 22.00
C GLY A 126 -3.71 -7.81 22.09
N LEU A 127 -4.24 -7.90 23.34
CA LEU A 127 -5.62 -8.34 23.60
C LEU A 127 -6.69 -7.45 22.94
N TRP A 128 -6.38 -6.17 22.70
CA TRP A 128 -7.28 -5.23 22.05
C TRP A 128 -7.32 -5.38 20.52
N GLY A 129 -6.33 -6.02 19.92
CA GLY A 129 -6.20 -6.13 18.47
C GLY A 129 -7.44 -6.74 17.81
N ARG A 130 -7.94 -7.86 18.34
CA ARG A 130 -9.16 -8.51 17.83
C ARG A 130 -10.38 -7.61 17.93
N TRP A 131 -10.50 -6.86 19.00
CA TRP A 131 -11.61 -5.94 19.20
C TRP A 131 -11.51 -4.75 18.22
N LEU A 132 -10.31 -4.18 18.02
CA LEU A 132 -10.06 -3.08 17.09
C LEU A 132 -10.40 -3.43 15.64
N VAL A 133 -10.26 -4.69 15.26
CA VAL A 133 -10.69 -5.18 13.94
C VAL A 133 -12.22 -5.22 13.84
N ARG A 134 -12.91 -5.60 14.90
CA ARG A 134 -14.36 -5.87 14.92
C ARG A 134 -15.21 -4.65 15.27
N ALA A 135 -14.63 -3.64 15.92
CA ALA A 135 -15.35 -2.47 16.43
C ALA A 135 -15.95 -1.57 15.33
N PRO A 136 -15.24 -1.26 14.22
CA PRO A 136 -15.83 -0.49 13.12
C PRO A 136 -17.00 -1.21 12.47
N ARG A 137 -17.95 -0.47 11.93
CA ARG A 137 -19.14 -1.03 11.25
C ARG A 137 -18.79 -1.79 9.97
N MET A 138 -17.74 -1.33 9.30
CA MET A 138 -17.14 -1.96 8.13
C MET A 138 -15.61 -1.85 8.17
N LEU A 139 -14.96 -2.71 7.39
CA LEU A 139 -13.54 -2.63 7.10
C LEU A 139 -13.31 -2.42 5.61
N ILE A 140 -12.41 -1.49 5.28
CA ILE A 140 -11.75 -1.44 3.98
C ILE A 140 -10.34 -1.97 4.17
N VAL A 141 -10.04 -3.08 3.52
CA VAL A 141 -8.72 -3.72 3.55
C VAL A 141 -8.06 -3.62 2.18
N ASN A 142 -6.73 -3.61 2.14
CA ASN A 142 -5.99 -3.45 0.88
C ASN A 142 -5.63 -4.76 0.19
N SER A 143 -6.04 -5.92 0.75
CA SER A 143 -5.63 -7.24 0.23
C SER A 143 -6.62 -8.34 0.61
N HIS A 144 -6.64 -9.40 -0.18
CA HIS A 144 -7.40 -10.61 0.13
C HIS A 144 -6.81 -11.35 1.34
N SER A 145 -5.49 -11.25 1.56
CA SER A 145 -4.84 -11.78 2.76
C SER A 145 -5.35 -11.08 4.02
N ALA A 146 -5.45 -9.75 4.02
CA ALA A 146 -6.06 -8.99 5.12
C ALA A 146 -7.54 -9.33 5.32
N ARG A 147 -8.29 -9.56 4.23
CA ARG A 147 -9.69 -10.02 4.31
C ARG A 147 -9.79 -11.39 4.99
N ARG A 148 -9.00 -12.37 4.55
CA ARG A 148 -8.98 -13.71 5.19
C ARG A 148 -8.63 -13.61 6.66
N TYR A 149 -7.63 -12.79 7.01
CA TYR A 149 -7.24 -12.55 8.39
C TYR A 149 -8.37 -11.93 9.21
N ALA A 150 -9.04 -10.88 8.71
CA ALA A 150 -10.16 -10.23 9.42
C ALA A 150 -11.34 -11.19 9.65
N VAL A 151 -11.68 -12.03 8.65
CA VAL A 151 -12.70 -13.09 8.78
C VAL A 151 -12.30 -14.08 9.87
N HIS A 152 -11.02 -14.51 9.91
CA HIS A 152 -10.50 -15.39 10.97
C HIS A 152 -10.59 -14.74 12.36
N GLN A 153 -10.47 -13.41 12.46
CA GLN A 153 -10.70 -12.68 13.71
C GLN A 153 -12.19 -12.54 14.05
N GLY A 154 -13.11 -13.06 13.24
CA GLY A 154 -14.56 -13.06 13.49
C GLY A 154 -15.30 -11.83 12.98
N VAL A 155 -14.74 -11.14 11.98
CA VAL A 155 -15.47 -10.10 11.24
C VAL A 155 -16.37 -10.75 10.20
N ASP A 156 -17.62 -10.29 10.12
CA ASP A 156 -18.56 -10.73 9.08
C ASP A 156 -17.98 -10.42 7.68
N PRO A 157 -17.84 -11.43 6.79
CA PRO A 157 -17.33 -11.22 5.44
C PRO A 157 -18.07 -10.12 4.66
N ALA A 158 -19.38 -9.95 4.90
CA ALA A 158 -20.19 -8.91 4.28
C ALA A 158 -19.86 -7.49 4.79
N ALA A 159 -19.17 -7.37 5.94
CA ALA A 159 -18.69 -6.10 6.48
C ALA A 159 -17.28 -5.73 5.97
N ILE A 160 -16.68 -6.50 5.07
CA ILE A 160 -15.34 -6.25 4.57
C ILE A 160 -15.41 -5.92 3.08
N ARG A 161 -14.70 -4.89 2.66
CA ARG A 161 -14.44 -4.60 1.24
C ARG A 161 -12.95 -4.57 0.99
N VAL A 162 -12.52 -5.29 -0.05
CA VAL A 162 -11.14 -5.26 -0.52
C VAL A 162 -11.02 -4.11 -1.53
N ILE A 163 -10.18 -3.14 -1.22
CA ILE A 163 -9.81 -2.07 -2.15
C ILE A 163 -8.28 -2.10 -2.21
N ALA A 164 -7.76 -2.77 -3.22
CA ALA A 164 -6.33 -2.90 -3.46
C ALA A 164 -5.66 -1.53 -3.66
N GLY A 165 -4.34 -1.49 -3.53
CA GLY A 165 -3.57 -0.31 -3.90
C GLY A 165 -3.80 0.10 -5.35
N VAL A 166 -3.80 1.40 -5.62
CA VAL A 166 -3.97 1.95 -6.97
C VAL A 166 -2.73 2.71 -7.41
N LEU A 167 -2.61 2.88 -8.72
CA LEU A 167 -1.54 3.61 -9.39
C LEU A 167 -2.09 4.88 -10.04
N ASP A 168 -1.34 5.97 -9.91
CA ASP A 168 -1.51 7.14 -10.75
C ASP A 168 -0.72 6.91 -12.04
N ALA A 169 -1.43 6.56 -13.12
CA ALA A 169 -0.80 6.28 -14.41
C ALA A 169 0.00 7.48 -14.98
N SER A 170 -0.35 8.70 -14.57
CA SER A 170 0.37 9.92 -14.98
C SER A 170 1.71 10.10 -14.27
N ALA A 171 1.87 9.50 -13.09
CA ALA A 171 3.10 9.54 -12.28
C ALA A 171 4.08 8.41 -12.62
N VAL A 172 3.72 7.53 -13.56
CA VAL A 172 4.57 6.40 -13.97
C VAL A 172 5.45 6.83 -15.13
N SER A 173 6.76 6.85 -14.92
CA SER A 173 7.72 7.09 -16.00
C SER A 173 7.56 6.02 -17.09
N PRO A 174 7.57 6.41 -18.38
CA PRO A 174 7.60 5.42 -19.44
C PRO A 174 8.86 4.56 -19.34
N PRO A 175 8.83 3.30 -19.81
CA PRO A 175 10.01 2.46 -19.83
C PRO A 175 11.06 3.09 -20.74
N GLY A 176 12.07 3.68 -20.14
CA GLY A 176 13.19 4.29 -20.87
C GLY A 176 14.28 4.49 -19.83
N LYS A 177 15.40 3.79 -20.00
CA LYS A 177 16.52 3.85 -19.06
C LYS A 177 17.10 5.27 -19.02
N THR A 178 16.70 6.05 -18.03
CA THR A 178 17.51 7.17 -17.55
C THR A 178 18.55 6.63 -16.59
N ARG A 179 19.54 5.92 -17.14
CA ARG A 179 20.67 5.45 -16.35
C ARG A 179 21.57 6.65 -16.06
N PRO A 180 21.99 6.89 -14.80
CA PRO A 180 23.04 7.86 -14.51
C PRO A 180 24.27 7.50 -15.35
N ALA A 181 24.89 8.50 -15.99
CA ALA A 181 26.05 8.32 -16.87
C ALA A 181 27.30 7.72 -16.17
N ASP A 182 27.30 7.69 -14.83
CA ASP A 182 28.47 7.36 -14.01
C ASP A 182 28.55 5.89 -13.58
N GLY A 183 27.62 5.02 -14.02
CA GLY A 183 27.69 3.57 -13.77
C GLY A 183 28.39 2.83 -14.92
N PRO A 184 29.15 1.72 -14.65
CA PRO A 184 29.68 0.90 -15.73
C PRO A 184 28.58 0.48 -16.69
N ALA A 185 28.71 0.77 -17.98
CA ALA A 185 27.68 0.60 -19.01
C ALA A 185 27.12 -0.84 -19.15
N ALA A 186 27.73 -1.79 -18.49
CA ALA A 186 27.41 -3.24 -18.57
C ALA A 186 26.82 -3.84 -17.25
N SER A 187 26.59 -3.06 -16.17
CA SER A 187 26.08 -3.64 -14.91
C SER A 187 24.56 -3.82 -14.94
N ILE A 188 24.05 -4.94 -14.45
CA ILE A 188 22.62 -5.19 -14.22
C ILE A 188 22.28 -4.78 -12.79
N VAL A 189 21.21 -4.03 -12.61
CA VAL A 189 20.79 -3.52 -11.30
C VAL A 189 19.51 -4.21 -10.84
N ALA A 190 19.62 -4.98 -9.74
CA ALA A 190 18.49 -5.50 -9.00
C ALA A 190 18.16 -4.55 -7.84
N VAL A 191 16.96 -4.00 -7.80
CA VAL A 191 16.54 -3.06 -6.75
C VAL A 191 15.56 -3.71 -5.78
N SER A 192 15.69 -3.38 -4.49
CA SER A 192 14.69 -3.63 -3.47
C SER A 192 14.34 -2.31 -2.76
N VAL A 193 13.06 -2.00 -2.67
CA VAL A 193 12.57 -0.75 -2.04
C VAL A 193 11.64 -1.13 -0.89
N ALA A 194 12.09 -0.94 0.33
CA ALA A 194 11.34 -1.30 1.52
C ALA A 194 11.89 -0.60 2.78
N SER A 195 11.06 -0.46 3.81
CA SER A 195 11.58 -0.15 5.16
C SER A 195 12.49 -1.28 5.64
N LEU A 196 13.61 -0.94 6.27
CA LEU A 196 14.60 -1.90 6.75
C LEU A 196 14.16 -2.47 8.11
N ILE A 197 13.11 -3.31 8.06
CA ILE A 197 12.53 -4.04 9.20
C ILE A 197 12.56 -5.54 8.92
N GLU A 198 12.53 -6.35 9.97
CA GLU A 198 12.60 -7.81 9.90
C GLU A 198 11.60 -8.43 8.92
N ALA A 199 10.35 -7.95 8.92
CA ALA A 199 9.28 -8.47 8.06
C ALA A 199 9.55 -8.34 6.55
N LYS A 200 10.49 -7.47 6.13
CA LYS A 200 10.86 -7.28 4.73
C LYS A 200 11.93 -8.26 4.24
N ARG A 201 12.59 -8.98 5.17
CA ARG A 201 13.51 -10.08 4.89
C ARG A 201 14.55 -9.73 3.80
N LEU A 202 15.14 -8.54 3.92
CA LEU A 202 16.22 -8.12 3.01
C LEU A 202 17.50 -8.97 3.15
N ASP A 203 17.61 -9.74 4.23
CA ASP A 203 18.59 -10.82 4.37
C ASP A 203 18.51 -11.84 3.23
N ARG A 204 17.29 -12.25 2.83
CA ARG A 204 17.10 -13.16 1.66
C ARG A 204 17.57 -12.52 0.36
N PHE A 205 17.30 -11.22 0.18
CA PHE A 205 17.80 -10.51 -1.01
C PHE A 205 19.32 -10.50 -1.05
N LEU A 206 19.99 -10.19 0.08
CA LEU A 206 21.46 -10.19 0.16
C LEU A 206 22.06 -11.59 -0.10
N GLY A 207 21.47 -12.66 0.49
CA GLY A 207 21.90 -14.03 0.27
C GLY A 207 21.77 -14.44 -1.20
N ALA A 208 20.61 -14.21 -1.80
CA ALA A 208 20.37 -14.50 -3.22
C ALA A 208 21.27 -13.68 -4.15
N LEU A 209 21.51 -12.41 -3.84
CA LEU A 209 22.42 -11.55 -4.59
C LEU A 209 23.86 -12.07 -4.54
N ALA A 210 24.35 -12.47 -3.36
CA ALA A 210 25.67 -13.05 -3.21
C ALA A 210 25.84 -14.36 -4.01
N LYS A 211 24.82 -15.23 -3.99
CA LYS A 211 24.80 -16.46 -4.81
C LYS A 211 24.79 -16.13 -6.31
N ALA A 212 23.95 -15.22 -6.74
CA ALA A 212 23.83 -14.82 -8.14
C ALA A 212 25.13 -14.23 -8.68
N ARG A 213 25.83 -13.41 -7.89
CA ARG A 213 27.10 -12.79 -8.26
C ARG A 213 28.25 -13.77 -8.49
N ARG A 214 28.19 -15.01 -7.94
CA ARG A 214 29.18 -16.05 -8.24
C ARG A 214 29.20 -16.38 -9.74
N SER A 215 28.07 -16.32 -10.40
CA SER A 215 27.93 -16.59 -11.84
C SER A 215 27.81 -15.34 -12.71
N LEU A 216 27.59 -14.18 -12.09
CA LEU A 216 27.42 -12.90 -12.76
C LEU A 216 27.99 -11.74 -11.90
N PRO A 217 29.31 -11.55 -11.86
CA PRO A 217 29.96 -10.53 -11.00
C PRO A 217 29.53 -9.10 -11.28
N THR A 218 29.02 -8.80 -12.49
CA THR A 218 28.53 -7.48 -12.90
C THR A 218 27.14 -7.15 -12.36
N LEU A 219 26.44 -8.09 -11.70
CA LEU A 219 25.15 -7.84 -11.06
C LEU A 219 25.35 -6.97 -9.81
N ARG A 220 24.56 -5.92 -9.67
CA ARG A 220 24.58 -5.00 -8.53
C ARG A 220 23.21 -4.99 -7.84
N GLY A 221 23.23 -4.95 -6.51
CA GLY A 221 22.05 -4.72 -5.70
C GLY A 221 21.92 -3.25 -5.29
N VAL A 222 20.70 -2.75 -5.23
CA VAL A 222 20.40 -1.46 -4.60
C VAL A 222 19.27 -1.69 -3.60
N ILE A 223 19.49 -1.32 -2.33
CA ILE A 223 18.49 -1.34 -1.27
C ILE A 223 18.15 0.10 -0.93
N ALA A 224 16.90 0.50 -1.23
CA ALA A 224 16.38 1.83 -0.93
C ALA A 224 15.37 1.76 0.22
N GLY A 225 15.65 2.50 1.27
CA GLY A 225 14.85 2.59 2.48
C GLY A 225 15.71 2.77 3.72
N GLU A 226 15.03 2.99 4.85
CA GLU A 226 15.64 3.14 6.17
C GLU A 226 14.92 2.27 7.19
N GLY A 227 15.59 1.95 8.29
CA GLY A 227 14.98 1.21 9.39
C GLY A 227 16.01 0.59 10.35
N PRO A 228 15.54 -0.02 11.43
CA PRO A 228 16.39 -0.54 12.52
C PRO A 228 17.32 -1.68 12.06
N GLU A 229 16.99 -2.39 10.98
CA GLU A 229 17.80 -3.51 10.47
C GLU A 229 19.03 -3.06 9.65
N ARG A 230 19.20 -1.75 9.37
CA ARG A 230 20.27 -1.24 8.50
C ARG A 230 21.64 -1.78 8.87
N GLY A 231 22.07 -1.58 10.12
CA GLY A 231 23.40 -2.00 10.56
C GLY A 231 23.62 -3.51 10.46
N ARG A 232 22.58 -4.32 10.78
CA ARG A 232 22.65 -5.78 10.64
C ARG A 232 22.78 -6.20 9.17
N LEU A 233 22.05 -5.57 8.28
CA LEU A 233 22.09 -5.88 6.85
C LEU A 233 23.42 -5.46 6.20
N GLU A 234 23.98 -4.32 6.57
CA GLU A 234 25.30 -3.88 6.12
C GLU A 234 26.41 -4.81 6.60
N ALA A 235 26.37 -5.26 7.86
CA ALA A 235 27.30 -6.26 8.38
C ALA A 235 27.18 -7.61 7.64
N MET A 236 25.93 -8.07 7.38
CA MET A 236 25.68 -9.27 6.60
C MET A 236 26.20 -9.16 5.17
N ALA A 237 25.98 -8.03 4.49
CA ALA A 237 26.50 -7.78 3.16
C ALA A 237 28.04 -7.89 3.12
N SER A 238 28.72 -7.32 4.09
CA SER A 238 30.18 -7.44 4.23
C SER A 238 30.63 -8.90 4.41
N THR A 239 29.96 -9.65 5.29
CA THR A 239 30.24 -11.08 5.53
C THR A 239 30.04 -11.94 4.27
N LEU A 240 29.05 -11.59 3.45
CA LEU A 240 28.75 -12.25 2.17
C LEU A 240 29.70 -11.83 1.03
N GLY A 241 30.66 -10.94 1.29
CA GLY A 241 31.57 -10.41 0.27
C GLY A 241 30.90 -9.45 -0.73
N LEU A 242 29.76 -8.88 -0.36
CA LEU A 242 29.07 -7.84 -1.12
C LEU A 242 29.67 -6.47 -0.74
N GLY A 243 30.81 -6.13 -1.34
CA GLY A 243 31.41 -4.79 -1.19
C GLY A 243 30.59 -3.72 -1.91
N ALA A 244 31.15 -2.51 -2.00
CA ALA A 244 30.51 -1.36 -2.67
C ALA A 244 30.10 -1.65 -4.12
N ASP A 245 30.81 -2.57 -4.79
CA ASP A 245 30.47 -3.02 -6.15
C ASP A 245 29.31 -4.01 -6.18
N GLY A 246 29.02 -4.67 -5.05
CA GLY A 246 27.99 -5.71 -4.96
C GLY A 246 26.63 -5.16 -4.56
N VAL A 247 26.59 -4.35 -3.50
CA VAL A 247 25.34 -3.77 -2.99
C VAL A 247 25.52 -2.34 -2.52
N CYS A 248 24.53 -1.49 -2.83
CA CYS A 248 24.44 -0.11 -2.34
C CYS A 248 23.21 0.02 -1.44
N PHE A 249 23.41 0.54 -0.24
CA PHE A 249 22.32 0.98 0.66
C PHE A 249 22.06 2.46 0.41
N ALA A 250 21.09 2.74 -0.45
CA ALA A 250 20.78 4.09 -0.94
C ALA A 250 20.11 4.98 0.12
N GLY A 251 19.70 4.41 1.27
CA GLY A 251 19.00 5.16 2.28
C GLY A 251 17.58 5.54 1.86
N HIS A 252 17.08 6.63 2.44
CA HIS A 252 15.76 7.15 2.11
C HIS A 252 15.70 7.64 0.66
N CYS A 253 14.78 7.10 -0.13
CA CYS A 253 14.59 7.48 -1.52
C CYS A 253 13.34 8.35 -1.68
N ALA A 254 13.52 9.62 -2.01
CA ALA A 254 12.40 10.54 -2.23
C ALA A 254 11.71 10.31 -3.58
N ASP A 255 12.44 9.85 -4.59
CA ASP A 255 11.97 9.60 -5.96
C ASP A 255 12.09 8.11 -6.33
N VAL A 256 11.15 7.31 -5.82
CA VAL A 256 11.06 5.88 -6.13
C VAL A 256 10.80 5.63 -7.63
N PRO A 257 9.95 6.38 -8.34
CA PRO A 257 9.78 6.23 -9.77
C PRO A 257 11.08 6.32 -10.57
N SER A 258 11.93 7.31 -10.33
CA SER A 258 13.23 7.45 -11.01
C SER A 258 14.19 6.30 -10.66
N LEU A 259 14.19 5.85 -9.40
CA LEU A 259 14.98 4.68 -9.00
C LEU A 259 14.53 3.43 -9.76
N LEU A 260 13.23 3.15 -9.82
CA LEU A 260 12.69 2.02 -10.58
C LEU A 260 13.02 2.12 -12.07
N ALA A 261 12.90 3.31 -12.67
CA ALA A 261 13.24 3.54 -14.09
C ALA A 261 14.73 3.28 -14.39
N SER A 262 15.62 3.41 -13.41
CA SER A 262 17.07 3.16 -13.57
C SER A 262 17.46 1.68 -13.33
N ALA A 263 16.58 0.87 -12.77
CA ALA A 263 16.82 -0.54 -12.45
C ALA A 263 16.53 -1.48 -13.62
N ASP A 264 16.99 -2.73 -13.53
CA ASP A 264 16.74 -3.79 -14.50
C ASP A 264 15.69 -4.80 -14.03
N LEU A 265 15.55 -4.97 -12.71
CA LEU A 265 14.52 -5.80 -12.07
C LEU A 265 14.27 -5.36 -10.63
N LEU A 266 13.04 -5.61 -10.14
CA LEU A 266 12.70 -5.45 -8.73
C LEU A 266 12.73 -6.82 -8.03
N VAL A 267 13.21 -6.85 -6.79
CA VAL A 267 13.15 -8.03 -5.91
C VAL A 267 12.44 -7.67 -4.61
N LEU A 268 11.38 -8.41 -4.26
CA LEU A 268 10.65 -8.27 -3.00
C LEU A 268 10.69 -9.59 -2.23
N THR A 269 11.23 -9.58 -1.02
CA THR A 269 11.51 -10.79 -0.23
C THR A 269 10.72 -10.91 1.06
N SER A 270 9.72 -10.06 1.24
CA SER A 270 8.94 -9.91 2.48
C SER A 270 8.28 -11.22 2.94
N ASP A 271 8.13 -11.38 4.26
CA ASP A 271 7.25 -12.38 4.89
C ASP A 271 5.80 -11.87 4.99
N HIS A 272 5.63 -10.57 5.23
CA HIS A 272 4.34 -9.96 5.50
C HIS A 272 4.11 -8.75 4.61
N GLU A 273 3.05 -8.82 3.81
CA GLU A 273 2.54 -7.72 2.98
C GLU A 273 1.00 -7.71 3.00
N GLY A 274 0.42 -6.57 2.63
CA GLY A 274 -0.96 -6.56 2.17
C GLY A 274 -0.98 -6.63 0.64
N CYS A 275 -1.22 -5.47 0.02
CA CYS A 275 -0.99 -5.24 -1.41
C CYS A 275 0.30 -4.40 -1.54
N PRO A 276 1.44 -4.99 -1.92
CA PRO A 276 2.72 -4.28 -1.93
C PRO A 276 2.76 -3.25 -3.08
N ASN A 277 2.65 -1.96 -2.72
CA ASN A 277 2.62 -0.87 -3.70
C ASN A 277 3.85 -0.85 -4.61
N VAL A 278 5.02 -1.20 -4.08
CA VAL A 278 6.26 -1.22 -4.87
C VAL A 278 6.24 -2.24 -6.01
N LEU A 279 5.52 -3.38 -5.85
CA LEU A 279 5.31 -4.30 -6.96
C LEU A 279 4.46 -3.65 -8.06
N LEU A 280 3.38 -2.99 -7.70
CA LEU A 280 2.53 -2.26 -8.65
C LEU A 280 3.32 -1.16 -9.36
N GLU A 281 4.14 -0.41 -8.62
CA GLU A 281 4.98 0.67 -9.15
C GLU A 281 6.04 0.13 -10.12
N ALA A 282 6.71 -0.98 -9.78
CA ALA A 282 7.70 -1.62 -10.63
C ALA A 282 7.06 -2.20 -11.91
N MET A 283 5.94 -2.92 -11.76
CA MET A 283 5.18 -3.43 -12.90
C MET A 283 4.74 -2.30 -13.81
N ALA A 284 4.19 -1.21 -13.26
CA ALA A 284 3.80 -0.04 -14.04
C ALA A 284 4.98 0.66 -14.75
N ALA A 285 6.17 0.62 -14.15
CA ALA A 285 7.41 1.09 -14.79
C ALA A 285 7.95 0.13 -15.86
N GLY A 286 7.31 -1.05 -16.05
CA GLY A 286 7.76 -2.07 -16.99
C GLY A 286 8.95 -2.88 -16.50
N LEU A 287 9.23 -2.88 -15.19
CA LEU A 287 10.25 -3.72 -14.60
C LEU A 287 9.73 -5.15 -14.38
N PRO A 288 10.49 -6.20 -14.77
CA PRO A 288 10.21 -7.53 -14.32
C PRO A 288 10.46 -7.62 -12.81
N VAL A 289 9.64 -8.41 -12.13
CA VAL A 289 9.68 -8.56 -10.68
C VAL A 289 9.99 -9.99 -10.28
N VAL A 290 10.74 -10.18 -9.17
CA VAL A 290 10.89 -11.44 -8.45
C VAL A 290 10.39 -11.21 -7.05
N THR A 291 9.42 -12.01 -6.59
CA THR A 291 8.78 -11.79 -5.29
C THR A 291 8.55 -13.09 -4.53
N THR A 292 8.52 -13.00 -3.21
CA THR A 292 7.92 -14.03 -2.35
C THR A 292 6.40 -13.91 -2.37
N PRO A 293 5.63 -14.97 -2.02
CA PRO A 293 4.17 -14.95 -2.05
C PRO A 293 3.55 -14.20 -0.85
N ALA A 294 4.22 -13.16 -0.33
CA ALA A 294 3.76 -12.38 0.81
C ALA A 294 2.48 -11.59 0.51
N GLY A 295 1.48 -11.74 1.35
CA GLY A 295 0.20 -11.06 1.17
C GLY A 295 -0.49 -11.41 -0.14
N ASP A 296 -0.76 -10.41 -0.95
CA ASP A 296 -1.35 -10.58 -2.29
C ASP A 296 -0.28 -10.54 -3.41
N ALA A 297 1.03 -10.60 -3.11
CA ALA A 297 2.08 -10.55 -4.13
C ALA A 297 1.91 -11.64 -5.22
N ALA A 298 1.57 -12.88 -4.82
CA ALA A 298 1.30 -13.98 -5.76
C ALA A 298 0.01 -13.78 -6.58
N MET A 299 -0.89 -12.88 -6.16
CA MET A 299 -2.05 -12.49 -6.96
C MET A 299 -1.72 -11.35 -7.93
N LEU A 300 -0.78 -10.48 -7.57
CA LEU A 300 -0.32 -9.39 -8.43
C LEU A 300 0.60 -9.89 -9.54
N VAL A 301 1.45 -10.88 -9.24
CA VAL A 301 2.46 -11.41 -10.16
C VAL A 301 2.04 -12.80 -10.63
N THR A 302 1.83 -12.96 -11.94
CA THR A 302 1.63 -14.28 -12.55
C THR A 302 3.01 -14.89 -12.85
N ASP A 303 3.34 -16.00 -12.16
CA ASP A 303 4.64 -16.64 -12.29
C ASP A 303 4.96 -17.04 -13.75
N GLY A 304 6.14 -16.66 -14.21
CA GLY A 304 6.61 -16.87 -15.57
C GLY A 304 5.97 -16.02 -16.65
N ALA A 305 4.93 -15.20 -16.34
CA ALA A 305 4.23 -14.37 -17.30
C ALA A 305 4.43 -12.85 -17.05
N THR A 306 4.31 -12.39 -15.81
CA THR A 306 4.49 -10.97 -15.46
C THR A 306 5.66 -10.74 -14.49
N GLY A 307 6.33 -11.80 -14.08
CA GLY A 307 7.43 -11.84 -13.14
C GLY A 307 7.66 -13.26 -12.65
N PHE A 308 8.35 -13.41 -11.53
CA PHE A 308 8.54 -14.69 -10.86
C PHE A 308 8.09 -14.64 -9.41
N VAL A 309 7.42 -15.71 -8.95
CA VAL A 309 7.06 -15.93 -7.55
C VAL A 309 7.90 -17.08 -7.01
N VAL A 310 8.58 -16.87 -5.89
CA VAL A 310 9.52 -17.85 -5.28
C VAL A 310 9.12 -18.08 -3.84
N ASP A 311 9.14 -19.34 -3.39
CA ASP A 311 8.79 -19.67 -2.01
C ASP A 311 9.70 -18.98 -0.98
N PHE A 312 9.15 -18.70 0.21
CA PHE A 312 9.81 -17.93 1.28
C PHE A 312 11.20 -18.44 1.67
N ASN A 313 11.43 -19.75 1.61
CA ASN A 313 12.66 -20.38 2.08
C ASN A 313 13.54 -20.90 0.93
N ASP A 314 13.21 -20.56 -0.30
CA ASP A 314 13.99 -21.01 -1.48
C ASP A 314 14.89 -19.88 -2.01
N GLU A 315 15.98 -19.63 -1.27
CA GLU A 315 16.98 -18.63 -1.66
C GLU A 315 17.75 -19.04 -2.94
N ASP A 316 17.85 -20.33 -3.23
CA ASP A 316 18.51 -20.82 -4.45
C ASP A 316 17.64 -20.52 -5.68
N ALA A 317 16.34 -20.79 -5.63
CA ALA A 317 15.41 -20.39 -6.68
C ALA A 317 15.38 -18.86 -6.83
N LEU A 318 15.41 -18.10 -5.73
CA LEU A 318 15.45 -16.64 -5.79
C LEU A 318 16.69 -16.15 -6.57
N ALA A 319 17.87 -16.71 -6.26
CA ALA A 319 19.12 -16.40 -6.97
C ALA A 319 19.05 -16.81 -8.45
N GLU A 320 18.51 -18.00 -8.75
CA GLU A 320 18.32 -18.48 -10.12
C GLU A 320 17.45 -17.55 -10.95
N ARG A 321 16.28 -17.09 -10.40
CA ARG A 321 15.38 -16.19 -11.11
C ARG A 321 16.02 -14.82 -11.36
N ILE A 322 16.79 -14.31 -10.40
CA ILE A 322 17.57 -13.09 -10.57
C ILE A 322 18.58 -13.23 -11.71
N VAL A 323 19.37 -14.32 -11.72
CA VAL A 323 20.35 -14.61 -12.78
C VAL A 323 19.68 -14.76 -14.14
N ARG A 324 18.57 -15.48 -14.22
CA ARG A 324 17.80 -15.67 -15.44
C ARG A 324 17.35 -14.34 -16.05
N LEU A 325 16.81 -13.44 -15.24
CA LEU A 325 16.45 -12.08 -15.67
C LEU A 325 17.68 -11.27 -16.06
N ALA A 326 18.75 -11.33 -15.26
CA ALA A 326 19.95 -10.55 -15.50
C ALA A 326 20.60 -10.92 -16.85
N ARG A 327 20.63 -12.21 -17.22
CA ARG A 327 21.23 -12.71 -18.47
C ARG A 327 20.37 -12.49 -19.72
N SER A 328 19.07 -12.28 -19.58
CA SER A 328 18.15 -12.23 -20.73
C SER A 328 17.42 -10.89 -20.86
N PRO A 329 17.95 -9.93 -21.65
CA PRO A 329 17.25 -8.67 -21.92
C PRO A 329 15.87 -8.86 -22.53
N GLY A 330 15.73 -9.86 -23.44
CA GLY A 330 14.45 -10.20 -24.05
C GLY A 330 13.40 -10.67 -23.04
N LEU A 331 13.81 -11.52 -22.06
CA LEU A 331 12.91 -11.97 -21.01
C LEU A 331 12.50 -10.80 -20.10
N ARG A 332 13.46 -9.92 -19.75
CA ARG A 332 13.14 -8.71 -18.97
C ARG A 332 12.09 -7.85 -19.67
N ALA A 333 12.30 -7.60 -20.97
CA ALA A 333 11.36 -6.81 -21.79
C ALA A 333 9.98 -7.47 -21.87
N CYS A 334 9.91 -8.78 -22.09
CA CYS A 334 8.66 -9.54 -22.20
C CYS A 334 7.86 -9.50 -20.90
N LEU A 335 8.48 -9.91 -19.77
CA LEU A 335 7.80 -9.93 -18.46
C LEU A 335 7.46 -8.52 -17.96
N GLY A 336 8.35 -7.55 -18.20
CA GLY A 336 8.10 -6.16 -17.84
C GLY A 336 6.93 -5.55 -18.61
N ALA A 337 6.82 -5.78 -19.93
CA ALA A 337 5.70 -5.31 -20.75
C ALA A 337 4.38 -5.93 -20.30
N ALA A 338 4.33 -7.25 -20.07
CA ALA A 338 3.14 -7.94 -19.59
C ALA A 338 2.75 -7.46 -18.17
N GLY A 339 3.74 -7.26 -17.29
CA GLY A 339 3.51 -6.69 -15.96
C GLY A 339 2.92 -5.28 -16.03
N ARG A 340 3.45 -4.43 -16.91
CA ARG A 340 2.95 -3.07 -17.11
C ARG A 340 1.51 -3.05 -17.62
N GLU A 341 1.21 -3.84 -18.63
CA GLU A 341 -0.15 -3.97 -19.16
C GLU A 341 -1.14 -4.33 -18.05
N ARG A 342 -0.82 -5.36 -17.28
CA ARG A 342 -1.64 -5.79 -16.14
C ARG A 342 -1.80 -4.68 -15.09
N ALA A 343 -0.72 -4.05 -14.67
CA ALA A 343 -0.75 -3.01 -13.65
C ALA A 343 -1.63 -1.81 -14.07
N LEU A 344 -1.48 -1.38 -15.33
CA LEU A 344 -2.23 -0.25 -15.86
C LEU A 344 -3.70 -0.59 -16.22
N ARG A 345 -4.04 -1.86 -16.43
CA ARG A 345 -5.42 -2.31 -16.63
C ARG A 345 -6.16 -2.46 -15.31
N ASP A 346 -5.56 -3.14 -14.31
CA ASP A 346 -6.27 -3.65 -13.15
C ASP A 346 -6.19 -2.71 -11.92
N PHE A 347 -5.17 -1.82 -11.85
CA PHE A 347 -4.87 -1.03 -10.64
C PHE A 347 -4.89 0.49 -10.87
N ARG A 348 -5.65 0.99 -11.82
CA ARG A 348 -5.78 2.42 -12.08
C ARG A 348 -6.55 3.13 -10.97
N ALA A 349 -6.16 4.40 -10.72
CA ALA A 349 -6.77 5.22 -9.69
C ALA A 349 -8.16 5.77 -10.07
N ASP A 350 -8.52 5.79 -11.35
CA ASP A 350 -9.78 6.33 -11.86
C ASP A 350 -11.03 5.59 -11.33
N ALA A 351 -10.95 4.27 -11.09
CA ALA A 351 -12.05 3.50 -10.49
C ALA A 351 -12.10 3.58 -8.95
N LEU A 352 -11.19 4.29 -8.30
CA LEU A 352 -11.08 4.30 -6.84
C LEU A 352 -12.28 4.98 -6.17
N ALA A 353 -12.78 6.08 -6.75
CA ALA A 353 -13.94 6.78 -6.22
C ALA A 353 -15.16 5.88 -6.16
N ASP A 354 -15.48 5.18 -7.26
CA ASP A 354 -16.64 4.29 -7.34
C ASP A 354 -16.55 3.14 -6.34
N ARG A 355 -15.36 2.54 -6.19
CA ARG A 355 -15.11 1.47 -5.20
C ARG A 355 -15.32 1.96 -3.76
N LEU A 356 -14.85 3.18 -3.43
CA LEU A 356 -15.06 3.78 -2.11
C LEU A 356 -16.54 4.09 -1.87
N LEU A 357 -17.22 4.71 -2.83
CA LEU A 357 -18.63 5.07 -2.74
C LEU A 357 -19.52 3.83 -2.63
N ALA A 358 -19.23 2.75 -3.36
CA ALA A 358 -19.89 1.46 -3.23
C ALA A 358 -19.71 0.85 -1.83
N ALA A 359 -18.49 0.93 -1.25
CA ALA A 359 -18.24 0.49 0.11
C ALA A 359 -19.04 1.32 1.13
N TYR A 360 -19.12 2.63 0.96
CA TYR A 360 -19.88 3.52 1.85
C TYR A 360 -21.38 3.22 1.80
N ARG A 361 -21.92 2.98 0.60
CA ARG A 361 -23.33 2.58 0.41
C ARG A 361 -23.63 1.26 1.12
N ALA A 362 -22.80 0.23 0.91
CA ALA A 362 -22.95 -1.06 1.58
C ALA A 362 -22.94 -0.92 3.11
N GLY A 363 -22.08 -0.06 3.66
CA GLY A 363 -22.04 0.26 5.08
C GLY A 363 -23.29 0.95 5.59
N ALA A 364 -23.85 1.88 4.84
CA ALA A 364 -25.11 2.58 5.18
C ALA A 364 -26.31 1.64 5.22
N THR A 365 -26.40 0.73 4.25
CA THR A 365 -27.46 -0.31 4.23
C THR A 365 -27.39 -1.17 5.48
N ARG A 366 -26.19 -1.56 5.94
CA ARG A 366 -25.99 -2.30 7.19
C ARG A 366 -26.38 -1.52 8.46
N MET A 367 -26.46 -0.20 8.39
CA MET A 367 -26.97 0.68 9.46
C MET A 367 -28.50 0.88 9.40
N GLY A 368 -29.18 0.25 8.48
CA GLY A 368 -30.63 0.40 8.28
C GLY A 368 -31.01 1.68 7.51
N GLY A 369 -30.06 2.37 6.90
CA GLY A 369 -30.28 3.55 6.05
C GLY A 369 -30.97 4.71 6.78
N THR A 370 -30.86 4.83 8.11
CA THR A 370 -31.53 5.83 8.92
C THR A 370 -30.62 6.98 9.31
N GLY A 371 -31.21 8.11 9.69
CA GLY A 371 -30.46 9.29 10.16
C GLY A 371 -29.53 9.88 9.11
N ARG A 372 -28.35 10.34 9.53
CA ARG A 372 -27.39 11.06 8.68
C ARG A 372 -26.84 10.22 7.52
N VAL A 373 -26.82 8.87 7.66
CA VAL A 373 -26.31 7.97 6.64
C VAL A 373 -27.35 7.58 5.58
N ALA A 374 -28.63 7.98 5.74
CA ALA A 374 -29.70 7.69 4.76
C ALA A 374 -29.35 8.19 3.36
N MET A 375 -28.66 9.30 3.24
CA MET A 375 -28.22 9.86 1.97
C MET A 375 -27.27 8.94 1.20
N LEU A 376 -26.47 8.12 1.90
CA LEU A 376 -25.54 7.18 1.27
C LEU A 376 -26.26 6.10 0.46
N SER A 377 -27.49 5.73 0.85
CA SER A 377 -28.30 4.75 0.12
C SER A 377 -28.79 5.24 -1.24
N GLN A 378 -28.79 6.58 -1.44
CA GLN A 378 -29.27 7.24 -2.65
C GLN A 378 -28.16 7.63 -3.62
N LEU A 379 -26.87 7.39 -3.28
CA LEU A 379 -25.77 7.68 -4.17
C LEU A 379 -25.94 6.90 -5.49
N ALA A 380 -26.03 7.62 -6.61
CA ALA A 380 -26.04 7.02 -7.92
C ALA A 380 -24.64 6.42 -8.20
N LEU A 381 -24.58 5.13 -8.54
CA LEU A 381 -23.39 4.52 -9.12
C LEU A 381 -23.52 4.64 -10.63
N THR A 382 -22.61 5.34 -11.26
CA THR A 382 -22.48 5.32 -12.70
C THR A 382 -21.81 3.99 -13.10
N GLY A 383 -22.61 2.95 -13.34
CA GLY A 383 -22.26 1.86 -14.26
C GLY A 383 -21.35 0.73 -13.78
N LEU A 384 -21.16 0.52 -12.49
CA LEU A 384 -20.47 -0.70 -12.00
C LEU A 384 -21.44 -1.52 -11.14
N GLU A 385 -22.14 -2.45 -11.78
CA GLU A 385 -22.74 -3.61 -11.13
C GLU A 385 -21.63 -4.44 -10.44
N ASP A 386 -21.98 -5.16 -9.39
CA ASP A 386 -21.17 -5.93 -8.42
C ASP A 386 -20.08 -6.87 -8.99
N HIS A 387 -19.25 -6.44 -9.91
CA HIS A 387 -18.13 -7.22 -10.45
C HIS A 387 -16.89 -7.29 -9.54
N VAL A 388 -16.95 -6.74 -8.31
CA VAL A 388 -15.77 -6.54 -7.47
C VAL A 388 -15.28 -7.82 -6.79
N ASP A 389 -16.09 -8.86 -6.64
CA ASP A 389 -15.68 -10.12 -5.99
C ASP A 389 -15.36 -11.28 -6.95
N ALA A 390 -15.58 -11.12 -8.27
CA ALA A 390 -15.48 -12.23 -9.23
C ALA A 390 -14.12 -12.31 -9.97
N GLU A 391 -13.33 -11.24 -10.03
CA GLU A 391 -12.15 -11.22 -10.90
C GLU A 391 -10.87 -11.82 -10.30
N PHE A 392 -10.82 -12.09 -9.00
CA PHE A 392 -9.64 -12.63 -8.32
C PHE A 392 -9.91 -13.92 -7.52
N GLY A 393 -10.90 -14.72 -7.94
CA GLY A 393 -11.07 -16.07 -7.42
C GLY A 393 -9.94 -16.99 -7.88
N PRO A 394 -9.59 -18.04 -7.10
CA PRO A 394 -8.54 -18.98 -7.48
C PRO A 394 -8.94 -19.70 -8.78
N ARG A 395 -8.12 -19.54 -9.83
CA ARG A 395 -8.04 -20.47 -10.96
C ARG A 395 -6.91 -21.44 -10.70
#